data_cf08e161b21ccf0f510b36eda1b4f057
#
_entry.id   cf08e161b21ccf0f510b36eda1b4f057
#
_cell.length_a   1.000
_cell.length_b   1.000
_cell.length_c   1.000
_cell.angle_alpha   90.00
_cell.angle_beta   90.00
_cell.angle_gamma   90.00
#
_symmetry.space_group_name_H-M   'P 1'
#
loop_
_entity.id
_entity.type
_entity.pdbx_description
1 polymer ?
#
loop_
_entity_poly.entity_id
_entity_poly.type
_entity_poly.pdbx_seq_one_letter_code
_entity_poly.pdbx_strand_id
1 'polypeptide(L)' 'MDEIIEDSLWIYCPVCGGKTRTKVCKETVLVKFPLYCPKCKKEIKIDVVHLKIVASE' A
#
# COMPACT_ATOMS: atom_id res chain seq x y z
N MET A 1 7.80 -8.41 -19.55
CA MET A 1 7.44 -8.03 -19.50
C MET A 1 6.94 -7.37 -19.13
N ASP A 2 6.80 -6.88 -18.98
CA ASP A 2 6.33 -6.24 -18.62
C ASP A 2 5.43 -5.91 -18.69
N GLU A 3 5.10 -5.79 -18.52
CA GLU A 3 4.14 -5.45 -18.65
C GLU A 3 3.61 -4.45 -18.14
N ILE A 4 3.02 -3.89 -18.58
CA ILE A 4 2.39 -2.75 -18.11
C ILE A 4 1.27 -3.10 -17.26
N ILE A 5 1.30 -2.73 -16.03
CA ILE A 5 0.24 -3.09 -15.13
C ILE A 5 -0.52 -1.86 -14.83
N GLU A 6 -1.57 -1.67 -15.52
CA GLU A 6 -2.34 -0.46 -15.37
C GLU A 6 -3.22 -0.47 -14.17
N ASP A 7 -3.40 -1.65 -13.57
CA ASP A 7 -4.26 -1.74 -12.39
C ASP A 7 -3.50 -1.61 -11.10
N SER A 8 -2.23 -1.29 -11.16
CA SER A 8 -1.46 -1.21 -9.93
C SER A 8 -1.44 0.21 -9.40
N LEU A 9 -1.40 0.33 -8.10
CA LEU A 9 -1.38 1.61 -7.42
C LEU A 9 -0.29 1.60 -6.37
N TRP A 10 0.35 2.74 -6.19
CA TRP A 10 1.25 2.91 -5.08
C TRP A 10 0.45 3.18 -3.84
N ILE A 11 0.91 2.65 -2.71
CA ILE A 11 0.24 2.89 -1.45
C ILE A 11 0.82 4.14 -0.82
N TYR A 12 -0.05 4.99 -0.34
CA TYR A 12 0.38 6.21 0.32
C TYR A 12 0.22 6.06 1.82
N CYS A 13 1.10 6.70 2.54
CA CYS A 13 1.08 6.61 3.99
C CYS A 13 -0.17 7.29 4.54
N PRO A 14 -0.94 6.61 5.40
CA PRO A 14 -2.11 7.23 5.97
C PRO A 14 -1.80 8.27 7.04
N VAL A 15 -0.55 8.36 7.42
CA VAL A 15 -0.15 9.32 8.45
C VAL A 15 0.34 10.61 7.83
N CYS A 16 1.29 10.52 6.93
CA CYS A 16 1.87 11.72 6.33
C CYS A 16 1.47 11.94 4.89
N GLY A 17 0.81 10.96 4.28
CA GLY A 17 0.37 11.10 2.90
C GLY A 17 1.46 10.93 1.87
N GLY A 18 2.66 10.55 2.30
CA GLY A 18 3.74 10.37 1.36
C GLY A 18 3.65 9.04 0.64
N LYS A 19 4.21 9.00 -0.56
CA LYS A 19 4.20 7.78 -1.32
C LYS A 19 5.18 6.79 -0.73
N THR A 20 4.73 5.58 -0.49
CA THR A 20 5.60 4.53 0.03
C THR A 20 6.18 3.75 -1.13
N ARG A 21 6.90 2.70 -0.81
CA ARG A 21 7.53 1.88 -1.84
C ARG A 21 6.74 0.60 -2.09
N THR A 22 5.52 0.57 -1.64
CA THR A 22 4.68 -0.61 -1.80
C THR A 22 3.66 -0.35 -2.89
N LYS A 23 3.52 -1.30 -3.76
CA LYS A 23 2.63 -1.20 -4.89
C LYS A 23 1.68 -2.39 -4.88
N VAL A 24 0.43 -2.15 -5.16
CA VAL A 24 -0.55 -3.23 -5.17
C VAL A 24 -1.35 -3.17 -6.45
N CYS A 25 -1.96 -4.28 -6.81
CA CYS A 25 -2.84 -4.30 -7.96
C CYS A 25 -4.20 -4.82 -7.52
N LYS A 26 -5.14 -4.85 -8.45
CA LYS A 26 -6.50 -5.18 -8.09
C LYS A 26 -6.67 -6.59 -7.55
N GLU A 27 -5.72 -7.46 -7.82
CA GLU A 27 -5.79 -8.82 -7.32
C GLU A 27 -5.03 -9.01 -6.03
N THR A 28 -4.38 -7.97 -5.57
CA THR A 28 -3.59 -8.07 -4.36
C THR A 28 -4.48 -8.04 -3.14
N VAL A 29 -4.26 -8.99 -2.25
CA VAL A 29 -4.97 -9.03 -0.99
C VAL A 29 -3.94 -9.08 0.11
N LEU A 30 -3.98 -8.11 0.99
CA LEU A 30 -3.06 -8.05 2.11
C LEU A 30 -3.86 -7.94 3.40
N VAL A 31 -3.39 -8.65 4.40
CA VAL A 31 -4.05 -8.63 5.70
C VAL A 31 -2.99 -8.30 6.73
N LYS A 32 -3.21 -7.20 7.46
CA LYS A 32 -2.29 -6.78 8.50
C LYS A 32 -0.88 -6.65 7.97
N PHE A 33 -0.78 -6.06 6.81
CA PHE A 33 0.51 -5.88 6.15
C PHE A 33 1.24 -4.70 6.78
N PRO A 34 2.49 -4.90 7.21
CA PRO A 34 3.24 -3.80 7.82
C PRO A 34 3.77 -2.87 6.74
N LEU A 35 3.09 -1.75 6.58
CA LEU A 35 3.48 -0.76 5.59
C LEU A 35 4.45 0.21 6.23
N TYR A 36 5.65 0.27 5.71
CA TYR A 36 6.64 1.19 6.24
C TYR A 36 6.71 2.44 5.38
N CYS A 37 6.62 3.58 6.00
CA CYS A 37 6.74 4.85 5.31
C CYS A 37 8.11 5.44 5.60
N PRO A 38 8.96 5.58 4.60
CA PRO A 38 10.30 6.12 4.84
C PRO A 38 10.28 7.62 5.14
N LYS A 39 9.18 8.28 4.83
CA LYS A 39 9.12 9.71 5.08
C LYS A 39 8.83 10.04 6.52
N CYS A 40 7.89 9.38 7.13
CA CYS A 40 7.61 9.60 8.53
C CYS A 40 8.23 8.51 9.40
N LYS A 41 8.83 7.50 8.75
CA LYS A 41 9.56 6.44 9.44
C LYS A 41 8.67 5.71 10.43
N LYS A 42 7.46 5.44 10.02
CA LYS A 42 6.52 4.70 10.85
C LYS A 42 6.03 3.48 10.11
N GLU A 43 5.72 2.45 10.86
CA GLU A 43 5.20 1.24 10.29
C GLU A 43 3.75 1.13 10.70
N ILE A 44 2.88 0.98 9.73
CA ILE A 44 1.45 0.94 9.96
C ILE A 44 0.89 -0.30 9.33
N LYS A 45 0.07 -1.02 10.06
CA LYS A 45 -0.55 -2.21 9.51
C LYS A 45 -1.78 -1.82 8.71
N ILE A 46 -1.86 -2.36 7.52
CA ILE A 46 -2.97 -2.05 6.62
C ILE A 46 -3.55 -3.32 6.04
N ASP A 47 -4.78 -3.22 5.59
CA ASP A 47 -5.43 -4.27 4.85
C ASP A 47 -5.72 -3.75 3.46
N VAL A 48 -5.52 -4.59 2.46
CA VAL A 48 -5.78 -4.21 1.08
C VAL A 48 -6.59 -5.30 0.42
N VAL A 49 -7.73 -4.91 -0.16
CA VAL A 49 -8.55 -5.84 -0.92
C VAL A 49 -9.10 -5.07 -2.10
N HIS A 50 -8.86 -5.56 -3.30
CA HIS A 50 -9.40 -4.95 -4.52
C HIS A 50 -9.09 -3.45 -4.56
N LEU A 51 -7.84 -3.12 -4.33
CA LEU A 51 -7.36 -1.74 -4.36
C LEU A 51 -7.95 -0.86 -3.26
N LYS A 52 -8.62 -1.48 -2.31
CA LYS A 52 -9.18 -0.74 -1.21
C LYS A 52 -8.25 -0.86 -0.03
N ILE A 53 -7.72 0.24 0.42
CA ILE A 53 -6.71 0.25 1.46
C ILE A 53 -7.30 0.81 2.73
N VAL A 54 -7.19 0.04 3.80
CA VAL A 54 -7.74 0.43 5.09
C VAL A 54 -6.63 0.31 6.12
N ALA A 55 -6.45 1.35 6.90
CA ALA A 55 -5.46 1.31 7.95
C ALA A 55 -5.99 0.44 9.07
N SER A 56 -5.22 -0.57 9.41
CA SER A 56 -5.62 -1.48 10.46
C SER A 56 -4.72 -1.22 11.65
N GLU A 57 -5.24 -0.56 12.65
CA GLU A 57 -4.37 -0.16 13.62
C GLU A 57 -4.59 -0.73 14.92
#